data_52831c70777bd8927b4a13ce7fed288f
#
_entry.id   52831c70777bd8927b4a13ce7fed288f
#
_cell.length_a   1.000
_cell.length_b   1.000
_cell.length_c   1.000
_cell.angle_alpha   90.00
_cell.angle_beta   90.00
_cell.angle_gamma   90.00
#
_symmetry.space_group_name_H-M   'P 1'
#
loop_
_entity.id
_entity.type
_entity.pdbx_description
1 polymer ?
#
loop_
_entity_poly.entity_id
_entity_poly.type
_entity_poly.pdbx_seq_one_letter_code
_entity_poly.pdbx_strand_id
1 'polypeptide(L)'
;MRYRSWIAGVTAVTAFTGCHGNHQVSRDSAASSVPSDSPADSLALTAAPGVEVWLTDARQAQDSAGNGCEERVLEIRRDGRRIPVPLLYTASPPRLINDSTMEAPIWLHCRPGNLYRVNLHTGYPTRVQ
;
A
#
# COMPACT_ATOMS: atom_id res chain seq x y z
N MET A 1 -50.87 -50.81 10.09
CA MET A 1 -52.02 -49.92 10.41
C MET A 1 -51.74 -48.61 9.74
N ARG A 2 -52.30 -48.34 8.51
CA ARG A 2 -53.50 -47.54 8.24
C ARG A 2 -53.40 -46.16 8.87
N TYR A 3 -53.22 -45.09 8.12
CA TYR A 3 -54.13 -44.27 7.31
C TYR A 3 -53.27 -43.27 6.52
N ARG A 4 -53.22 -43.14 5.23
CA ARG A 4 -54.16 -42.56 4.25
C ARG A 4 -54.84 -41.26 4.73
N SER A 5 -54.40 -40.14 4.16
CA SER A 5 -55.32 -39.09 3.72
C SER A 5 -54.66 -38.21 2.65
N TRP A 6 -55.28 -38.23 1.58
CA TRP A 6 -55.25 -37.35 0.43
C TRP A 6 -55.92 -36.02 0.79
N ILE A 7 -55.40 -34.93 0.33
CA ILE A 7 -56.20 -33.77 -0.11
C ILE A 7 -55.46 -33.12 -1.29
N ALA A 8 -56.17 -33.05 -2.40
CA ALA A 8 -55.89 -32.34 -3.61
C ALA A 8 -56.40 -30.89 -3.52
N GLY A 9 -55.91 -30.07 -4.38
CA GLY A 9 -56.46 -28.76 -4.71
C GLY A 9 -55.44 -27.64 -4.57
N VAL A 10 -55.20 -26.71 -5.42
CA VAL A 10 -55.93 -26.10 -6.53
C VAL A 10 -54.92 -25.27 -7.31
N THR A 11 -54.92 -25.41 -8.59
CA THR A 11 -54.30 -24.55 -9.60
C THR A 11 -54.78 -23.09 -9.46
N ALA A 12 -53.85 -22.16 -9.41
CA ALA A 12 -54.11 -20.77 -9.77
C ALA A 12 -52.99 -20.27 -10.69
N VAL A 13 -53.31 -20.32 -11.98
CA VAL A 13 -52.58 -19.60 -13.03
C VAL A 13 -52.98 -18.15 -12.96
N THR A 14 -52.07 -17.28 -12.57
CA THR A 14 -52.21 -15.85 -12.83
C THR A 14 -51.12 -15.43 -13.80
N ALA A 15 -51.50 -15.30 -15.04
CA ALA A 15 -50.71 -14.61 -16.05
C ALA A 15 -50.69 -13.12 -15.70
N PHE A 16 -49.53 -12.60 -15.35
CA PHE A 16 -49.28 -11.18 -15.42
C PHE A 16 -48.43 -10.90 -16.65
N THR A 17 -49.10 -10.51 -17.70
CA THR A 17 -48.56 -9.69 -18.76
C THR A 17 -48.33 -8.29 -18.18
N GLY A 18 -47.09 -7.87 -18.15
CA GLY A 18 -46.83 -6.52 -17.68
C GLY A 18 -45.38 -6.08 -17.91
N CYS A 19 -45.22 -5.32 -18.96
CA CYS A 19 -44.19 -4.31 -19.18
C CYS A 19 -42.72 -4.78 -19.25
N HIS A 20 -42.29 -4.84 -20.50
CA HIS A 20 -40.90 -4.58 -20.90
C HIS A 20 -40.43 -3.23 -20.33
N GLY A 21 -39.88 -3.28 -19.16
CA GLY A 21 -38.96 -2.25 -18.65
C GLY A 21 -37.57 -2.74 -18.94
N ASN A 22 -37.01 -2.29 -20.06
CA ASN A 22 -35.61 -2.48 -20.39
C ASN A 22 -34.80 -1.62 -19.43
N HIS A 23 -34.74 -2.02 -18.16
CA HIS A 23 -33.71 -1.55 -17.27
C HIS A 23 -32.46 -2.33 -17.58
N GLN A 24 -31.80 -1.89 -18.64
CA GLN A 24 -30.40 -2.06 -18.80
C GLN A 24 -29.76 -1.42 -17.56
N VAL A 25 -29.62 -2.21 -16.51
CA VAL A 25 -28.71 -1.88 -15.42
C VAL A 25 -27.34 -1.97 -16.06
N SER A 26 -26.93 -0.83 -16.65
CA SER A 26 -25.54 -0.55 -16.83
C SER A 26 -24.93 -0.73 -15.44
N ARG A 27 -24.35 -1.89 -15.21
CA ARG A 27 -23.30 -2.04 -14.23
C ARG A 27 -22.11 -1.25 -14.77
N ASP A 28 -22.23 0.04 -14.74
CA ASP A 28 -21.08 0.89 -14.54
C ASP A 28 -20.53 0.50 -13.17
N SER A 29 -19.75 -0.56 -13.19
CA SER A 29 -18.67 -0.68 -12.24
C SER A 29 -17.75 0.50 -12.54
N ALA A 30 -18.21 1.69 -12.17
CA ALA A 30 -17.33 2.74 -11.78
C ALA A 30 -16.56 2.11 -10.62
N ALA A 31 -15.44 1.45 -10.95
CA ALA A 31 -14.35 1.33 -10.03
C ALA A 31 -14.10 2.76 -9.62
N SER A 32 -14.69 3.15 -8.48
CA SER A 32 -14.23 4.30 -7.73
C SER A 32 -12.80 3.95 -7.39
N SER A 33 -11.91 4.23 -8.32
CA SER A 33 -10.53 4.49 -8.00
C SER A 33 -10.60 5.71 -7.10
N VAL A 34 -10.81 5.46 -5.81
CA VAL A 34 -10.42 6.40 -4.78
C VAL A 34 -8.98 6.74 -5.16
N PRO A 35 -8.68 8.00 -5.53
CA PRO A 35 -7.30 8.37 -5.73
C PRO A 35 -6.65 8.00 -4.42
N SER A 36 -5.78 6.99 -4.45
CA SER A 36 -4.87 6.74 -3.35
C SER A 36 -4.01 7.99 -3.32
N ASP A 37 -4.30 8.90 -2.42
CA ASP A 37 -3.46 10.05 -2.10
C ASP A 37 -2.15 9.59 -1.41
N SER A 38 -1.66 8.42 -1.80
CA SER A 38 -0.30 8.02 -1.46
C SER A 38 0.61 8.97 -2.23
N PRO A 39 1.42 9.77 -1.53
CA PRO A 39 2.35 10.65 -2.19
C PRO A 39 3.21 9.84 -3.14
N ALA A 40 3.39 10.36 -4.33
CA ALA A 40 4.20 9.73 -5.36
C ALA A 40 5.61 9.46 -4.84
N ASP A 41 6.23 8.39 -5.34
CA ASP A 41 7.64 8.11 -5.08
C ASP A 41 8.49 9.35 -5.35
N SER A 42 9.43 9.65 -4.48
CA SER A 42 10.31 10.79 -4.62
C SER A 42 11.78 10.39 -4.56
N LEU A 43 12.59 10.94 -5.46
CA LEU A 43 14.03 10.75 -5.45
C LEU A 43 14.62 11.45 -4.20
N ALA A 44 15.31 10.69 -3.36
CA ALA A 44 15.97 11.19 -2.16
C ALA A 44 17.43 11.60 -2.44
N LEU A 45 18.18 10.74 -3.16
CA LEU A 45 19.55 11.04 -3.58
C LEU A 45 19.99 10.14 -4.76
N THR A 46 21.01 10.59 -5.46
CA THR A 46 21.75 9.78 -6.44
C THR A 46 23.13 9.47 -5.85
N ALA A 47 23.42 8.18 -5.65
CA ALA A 47 24.63 7.73 -4.99
C ALA A 47 25.81 7.59 -5.98
N ALA A 48 25.53 7.07 -7.17
CA ALA A 48 26.47 6.88 -8.26
C ALA A 48 25.69 6.86 -9.59
N PRO A 49 26.32 6.90 -10.75
CA PRO A 49 25.63 6.72 -12.02
C PRO A 49 24.79 5.45 -12.03
N GLY A 50 23.48 5.57 -12.26
CA GLY A 50 22.54 4.45 -12.25
C GLY A 50 22.19 3.87 -10.89
N VAL A 51 22.59 4.51 -9.78
CA VAL A 51 22.22 4.12 -8.41
C VAL A 51 21.50 5.27 -7.73
N GLU A 52 20.21 5.10 -7.54
CA GLU A 52 19.32 6.11 -6.93
C GLU A 52 18.67 5.56 -5.66
N VAL A 53 18.40 6.44 -4.72
CA VAL A 53 17.64 6.13 -3.52
C VAL A 53 16.35 6.93 -3.55
N TRP A 54 15.26 6.22 -3.40
CA TRP A 54 13.90 6.75 -3.46
C TRP A 54 13.18 6.59 -2.13
N LEU A 55 12.29 7.51 -1.85
CA LEU A 55 11.30 7.42 -0.79
C LEU A 55 9.99 6.94 -1.40
N THR A 56 9.52 5.78 -0.96
CA THR A 56 8.33 5.09 -1.48
C THR A 56 7.36 4.75 -0.35
N ASP A 57 6.23 4.15 -0.66
CA ASP A 57 5.28 3.55 0.29
C ASP A 57 5.08 4.35 1.58
N ALA A 58 4.46 5.51 1.43
CA ALA A 58 4.17 6.39 2.55
C ALA A 58 3.14 5.78 3.52
N ARG A 59 3.42 5.87 4.80
CA ARG A 59 2.44 5.60 5.87
C ARG A 59 2.26 6.80 6.77
N GLN A 60 1.03 6.99 7.22
CA GLN A 60 0.74 8.00 8.23
C GLN A 60 1.06 7.45 9.61
N ALA A 61 1.81 8.19 10.39
CA ALA A 61 2.13 7.89 11.78
C ALA A 61 1.72 9.05 12.68
N GLN A 62 1.63 8.80 13.96
CA GLN A 62 1.34 9.82 14.98
C GLN A 62 2.29 9.68 16.16
N ASP A 63 2.66 10.80 16.74
CA ASP A 63 3.39 10.83 18.01
C ASP A 63 2.44 10.62 19.20
N SER A 64 2.99 10.58 20.40
CA SER A 64 2.21 10.42 21.65
C SER A 64 1.28 11.59 21.96
N ALA A 65 1.47 12.73 21.33
CA ALA A 65 0.61 13.92 21.46
C ALA A 65 -0.47 13.99 20.37
N GLY A 66 -0.49 13.02 19.43
CA GLY A 66 -1.44 12.96 18.33
C GLY A 66 -1.04 13.78 17.10
N ASN A 67 0.17 14.35 17.06
CA ASN A 67 0.67 15.04 15.87
C ASN A 67 1.03 14.02 14.80
N GLY A 68 0.51 14.23 13.58
CA GLY A 68 0.74 13.36 12.44
C GLY A 68 2.07 13.63 11.73
N CYS A 69 2.65 12.59 11.17
CA CYS A 69 3.74 12.69 10.21
C CYS A 69 3.64 11.59 9.16
N GLU A 70 4.40 11.73 8.10
CA GLU A 70 4.52 10.74 7.06
C GLU A 70 5.89 10.05 7.17
N GLU A 71 5.86 8.74 7.31
CA GLU A 71 7.04 7.89 7.28
C GLU A 71 7.04 7.09 5.97
N ARG A 72 8.19 6.98 5.32
CA ARG A 72 8.32 6.36 3.99
C ARG A 72 9.42 5.31 3.99
N VAL A 73 9.26 4.31 3.13
CA VAL A 73 10.26 3.26 2.90
C VAL A 73 11.37 3.81 2.02
N LEU A 74 12.63 3.45 2.33
CA LEU A 74 13.75 3.65 1.43
C LEU A 74 13.81 2.51 0.41
N GLU A 75 13.96 2.86 -0.84
CA GLU A 75 14.14 1.92 -1.94
C GLU A 75 15.35 2.31 -2.78
N ILE A 76 16.21 1.35 -3.05
CA ILE A 76 17.36 1.55 -3.93
C ILE A 76 16.94 1.11 -5.33
N ARG A 77 17.15 1.95 -6.33
CA ARG A 77 16.95 1.64 -7.74
C ARG A 77 18.29 1.57 -8.43
N ARG A 78 18.58 0.41 -8.98
CA ARG A 78 19.86 0.11 -9.62
C ARG A 78 19.68 -0.90 -10.75
N ASP A 79 20.22 -0.61 -11.92
CA ASP A 79 20.20 -1.51 -13.08
C ASP A 79 18.78 -2.04 -13.39
N GLY A 80 17.77 -1.19 -13.31
CA GLY A 80 16.36 -1.55 -13.49
C GLY A 80 15.75 -2.38 -12.35
N ARG A 81 16.48 -2.64 -11.27
CA ARG A 81 16.00 -3.33 -10.09
C ARG A 81 15.54 -2.35 -9.03
N ARG A 82 14.50 -2.74 -8.30
CA ARG A 82 13.99 -2.05 -7.13
C ARG A 82 14.30 -2.90 -5.91
N ILE A 83 15.05 -2.37 -4.97
CA ILE A 83 15.49 -3.06 -3.75
C ILE A 83 14.98 -2.26 -2.56
N PRO A 84 13.86 -2.64 -1.96
CA PRO A 84 13.35 -1.99 -0.76
C PRO A 84 14.29 -2.29 0.41
N VAL A 85 14.55 -1.29 1.25
CA VAL A 85 15.32 -1.48 2.48
C VAL A 85 14.39 -2.04 3.55
N PRO A 86 14.59 -3.28 4.01
CA PRO A 86 13.64 -3.94 4.89
C PRO A 86 13.51 -3.21 6.24
N LEU A 87 12.26 -3.05 6.69
CA LEU A 87 11.88 -2.50 7.98
C LEU A 87 12.34 -1.06 8.27
N LEU A 88 12.92 -0.36 7.30
CA LEU A 88 13.42 1.00 7.47
C LEU A 88 12.41 2.02 6.95
N TYR A 89 11.55 2.49 7.84
CA TYR A 89 10.73 3.66 7.60
C TYR A 89 11.46 4.91 8.10
N THR A 90 11.45 5.97 7.31
CA THR A 90 12.08 7.24 7.66
C THR A 90 11.20 8.42 7.27
N ALA A 91 11.30 9.51 8.00
CA ALA A 91 10.68 10.80 7.66
C ALA A 91 11.74 11.86 7.31
N SER A 92 12.99 11.45 7.19
CA SER A 92 14.09 12.33 6.78
C SER A 92 14.89 11.73 5.63
N PRO A 93 15.47 12.56 4.76
CA PRO A 93 16.32 12.09 3.67
C PRO A 93 17.53 11.30 4.21
N PRO A 94 17.92 10.22 3.53
CA PRO A 94 19.15 9.50 3.86
C PRO A 94 20.38 10.37 3.52
N ARG A 95 21.51 10.05 4.14
CA ARG A 95 22.80 10.70 3.88
C ARG A 95 23.76 9.71 3.24
N LEU A 96 24.34 10.08 2.12
CA LEU A 96 25.40 9.30 1.48
C LEU A 96 26.69 9.37 2.30
N ILE A 97 27.28 8.21 2.59
CA ILE A 97 28.58 8.11 3.28
C ILE A 97 29.70 7.90 2.25
N ASN A 98 29.46 7.03 1.29
CA ASN A 98 30.32 6.76 0.15
C ASN A 98 29.49 6.11 -0.98
N ASP A 99 30.10 5.77 -2.09
CA ASP A 99 29.44 5.23 -3.28
C ASP A 99 28.68 3.91 -3.05
N SER A 100 28.91 3.24 -1.93
CA SER A 100 28.32 1.93 -1.61
C SER A 100 27.48 1.92 -0.32
N THR A 101 27.45 3.04 0.42
CA THR A 101 26.82 3.08 1.74
C THR A 101 26.12 4.41 2.00
N MET A 102 24.89 4.32 2.46
CA MET A 102 24.16 5.47 3.00
C MET A 102 23.83 5.27 4.48
N GLU A 103 23.52 6.35 5.19
CA GLU A 103 22.97 6.34 6.53
C GLU A 103 21.57 6.92 6.54
N ALA A 104 20.68 6.29 7.30
CA ALA A 104 19.34 6.80 7.55
C ALA A 104 18.86 6.42 8.96
N PRO A 105 18.20 7.33 9.68
CA PRO A 105 17.55 6.99 10.92
C PRO A 105 16.24 6.22 10.63
N ILE A 106 15.95 5.20 11.43
CA ILE A 106 14.59 4.67 11.46
C ILE A 106 13.67 5.68 12.16
N TRP A 107 12.47 5.85 11.64
CA TRP A 107 11.46 6.66 12.29
C TRP A 107 10.35 5.76 12.83
N LEU A 108 9.95 6.04 14.06
CA LEU A 108 8.86 5.35 14.74
C LEU A 108 8.01 6.38 15.48
N HIS A 109 6.72 6.39 15.18
CA HIS A 109 5.77 7.33 15.79
C HIS A 109 6.23 8.79 15.70
N CYS A 110 6.63 9.20 14.50
CA CYS A 110 7.09 10.56 14.20
C CYS A 110 8.37 10.99 14.94
N ARG A 111 9.18 10.05 15.38
CA ARG A 111 10.46 10.33 16.06
C ARG A 111 11.60 9.56 15.43
N PRO A 112 12.76 10.21 15.23
CA PRO A 112 13.95 9.50 14.81
C PRO A 112 14.43 8.56 15.93
N GLY A 113 14.69 7.32 15.55
CA GLY A 113 15.25 6.29 16.42
C GLY A 113 16.70 6.00 16.08
N ASN A 114 17.06 4.72 16.06
CA ASN A 114 18.42 4.32 15.77
C ASN A 114 18.84 4.66 14.33
N LEU A 115 20.12 4.96 14.17
CA LEU A 115 20.74 5.18 12.89
C LEU A 115 21.16 3.84 12.28
N TYR A 116 20.93 3.69 10.97
CA TYR A 116 21.31 2.51 10.20
C TYR A 116 22.22 2.90 9.04
N ARG A 117 23.24 2.09 8.81
CA ARG A 117 23.98 2.06 7.55
C ARG A 117 23.38 1.06 6.63
N VAL A 118 23.11 1.47 5.41
CA VAL A 118 22.50 0.63 4.38
C VAL A 118 23.48 0.42 3.25
N ASN A 119 23.72 -0.85 2.93
CA ASN A 119 24.54 -1.22 1.77
C ASN A 119 23.73 -0.99 0.49
N LEU A 120 24.24 -0.16 -0.42
CA LEU A 120 23.54 0.21 -1.65
C LEU A 120 23.51 -0.91 -2.71
N HIS A 121 24.29 -1.96 -2.55
CA HIS A 121 24.26 -3.11 -3.45
C HIS A 121 23.19 -4.14 -3.05
N THR A 122 22.99 -4.31 -1.76
CA THR A 122 22.13 -5.37 -1.21
C THR A 122 20.84 -4.84 -0.59
N GLY A 123 20.78 -3.55 -0.24
CA GLY A 123 19.70 -2.95 0.54
C GLY A 123 19.72 -3.36 2.02
N TYR A 124 20.75 -4.08 2.48
CA TYR A 124 20.78 -4.58 3.85
C TYR A 124 21.16 -3.49 4.85
N PRO A 125 20.30 -3.21 5.87
CA PRO A 125 20.57 -2.24 6.91
C PRO A 125 21.35 -2.87 8.08
N THR A 126 22.35 -2.15 8.58
CA THR A 126 23.10 -2.50 9.78
C THR A 126 23.01 -1.35 10.77
N ARG A 127 22.62 -1.63 12.00
CA ARG A 127 22.52 -0.61 13.05
C ARG A 127 23.90 -0.02 13.37
N VAL A 128 23.96 1.29 13.44
CA VAL A 128 25.14 2.01 13.95
C VAL A 128 25.09 2.02 15.47
N GLN A 129 26.14 1.55 16.11
CA GLN A 129 26.25 1.54 17.58
C GLN A 129 26.63 2.92 18.12
#